data_de2c1f802b05ec866a943c724abccdee
#
_entry.id   de2c1f802b05ec866a943c724abccdee
#
_cell.length_a   1.000
_cell.length_b   1.000
_cell.length_c   1.000
_cell.angle_alpha   90.00
_cell.angle_beta   90.00
_cell.angle_gamma   90.00
#
_symmetry.space_group_name_H-M   'P 1'
#
loop_
_entity.id
_entity.type
_entity.pdbx_description
1 polymer ?
#
loop_
_entity_poly.entity_id
_entity_poly.type
_entity_poly.pdbx_seq_one_letter_code
_entity_poly.pdbx_strand_id
1 'polypeptide(L)'
;PADIEFAYEPLDDSFCLIQSRPCWCQTCEEEGIPDLGGKRVILKADRMVTPGVLHNIPCLVYIDHLQYYSNPDFFKVARGIGEINEQMKGQKFIFVSPGRVGSSNPELGVPVKYNELTNCCCIVELGIPRLGFMPELSYGTHFFSDLAVDSVLYMPVFEGESNNLIDQEWFTENEWEEGPHPAIRIYRGNFSAYMDGESNQGVIIDNGTSAEG
;
A
#
# COMPACT_ATOMS: atom_id res chain seq x y z
N PRO A 1 0.94 -14.24 18.29
CA PRO A 1 2.15 -14.36 17.46
C PRO A 1 3.16 -13.29 17.83
N ALA A 2 4.44 -13.58 17.65
CA ALA A 2 5.53 -12.64 17.89
C ALA A 2 6.53 -12.73 16.72
N ASP A 3 7.03 -11.57 16.31
CA ASP A 3 8.17 -11.45 15.41
C ASP A 3 9.44 -11.51 16.26
N ILE A 4 10.40 -12.33 15.83
CA ILE A 4 11.61 -12.62 16.60
C ILE A 4 12.82 -12.44 15.69
N GLU A 5 13.70 -11.50 16.08
CA GLU A 5 15.03 -11.40 15.49
C GLU A 5 16.04 -12.14 16.37
N PHE A 6 16.87 -12.96 15.75
CA PHE A 6 17.88 -13.72 16.46
C PHE A 6 19.20 -13.79 15.71
N ALA A 7 20.29 -13.99 16.43
CA ALA A 7 21.58 -14.40 15.88
C ALA A 7 21.87 -15.83 16.32
N TYR A 8 22.44 -16.60 15.41
CA TYR A 8 22.89 -17.97 15.66
C TYR A 8 24.36 -18.09 15.25
N GLU A 9 25.19 -18.57 16.19
CA GLU A 9 26.60 -18.85 15.94
C GLU A 9 26.82 -20.37 15.80
N PRO A 10 27.11 -20.86 14.57
CA PRO A 10 27.22 -22.29 14.32
C PRO A 10 28.40 -22.98 14.97
N LEU A 11 29.45 -22.21 15.34
CA LEU A 11 30.69 -22.79 15.89
C LEU A 11 30.54 -23.27 17.31
N ASP A 12 29.73 -22.63 18.11
CA ASP A 12 29.47 -22.97 19.51
C ASP A 12 28.02 -23.32 19.80
N ASP A 13 27.21 -23.43 18.76
CA ASP A 13 25.75 -23.75 18.81
C ASP A 13 24.99 -22.77 19.73
N SER A 14 25.44 -21.51 19.74
CA SER A 14 24.82 -20.48 20.58
C SER A 14 23.72 -19.72 19.85
N PHE A 15 22.63 -19.48 20.55
CA PHE A 15 21.46 -18.74 20.07
C PHE A 15 21.27 -17.50 20.93
N CYS A 16 21.19 -16.34 20.31
CA CYS A 16 20.92 -15.07 20.97
C CYS A 16 19.66 -14.42 20.43
N LEU A 17 18.68 -14.21 21.28
CA LEU A 17 17.50 -13.42 20.97
C LEU A 17 17.87 -11.93 20.95
N ILE A 18 17.80 -11.29 19.80
CA ILE A 18 18.13 -9.86 19.62
C ILE A 18 16.92 -9.00 19.95
N GLN A 19 15.75 -9.39 19.39
CA GLN A 19 14.52 -8.64 19.55
C GLN A 19 13.30 -9.56 19.49
N SER A 20 12.27 -9.22 20.26
CA SER A 20 10.94 -9.80 20.17
C SER A 20 9.91 -8.69 20.17
N ARG A 21 8.99 -8.72 19.20
CA ARG A 21 7.87 -7.80 19.08
C ARG A 21 6.56 -8.58 19.05
N PRO A 22 5.48 -8.10 19.68
CA PRO A 22 4.18 -8.69 19.45
C PRO A 22 3.78 -8.48 17.99
N CYS A 23 3.48 -9.57 17.28
CA CYS A 23 2.75 -9.49 16.01
C CYS A 23 1.28 -9.34 16.33
N TRP A 24 0.68 -8.26 15.92
CA TRP A 24 -0.76 -8.12 15.98
C TRP A 24 -1.38 -9.02 14.90
N CYS A 25 -2.11 -10.03 15.34
CA CYS A 25 -3.04 -10.72 14.48
C CYS A 25 -4.39 -10.11 14.78
N GLN A 26 -4.88 -9.22 13.93
CA GLN A 26 -6.32 -8.99 13.91
C GLN A 26 -6.95 -10.34 13.59
N THR A 27 -7.74 -10.86 14.50
CA THR A 27 -8.76 -11.85 14.18
C THR A 27 -9.85 -11.11 13.40
N CYS A 28 -9.55 -10.73 12.15
CA CYS A 28 -10.60 -10.45 11.21
C CYS A 28 -11.32 -11.78 11.01
N GLU A 29 -12.63 -11.78 11.17
CA GLU A 29 -13.42 -12.89 10.66
C GLU A 29 -12.99 -13.09 9.23
N GLU A 30 -12.52 -14.29 8.91
CA GLU A 30 -11.94 -14.66 7.62
C GLU A 30 -13.03 -14.66 6.54
N GLU A 31 -13.45 -13.49 6.13
CA GLU A 31 -14.19 -13.36 4.90
C GLU A 31 -13.16 -13.29 3.78
N GLY A 32 -12.95 -14.42 3.10
CA GLY A 32 -12.16 -14.46 1.87
C GLY A 32 -12.66 -13.42 0.87
N ILE A 33 -11.99 -13.26 -0.27
CA ILE A 33 -12.43 -12.31 -1.29
C ILE A 33 -13.84 -12.67 -1.73
N PRO A 34 -14.86 -11.81 -1.53
CA PRO A 34 -16.25 -12.10 -1.88
C PRO A 34 -16.45 -12.17 -3.40
N ASP A 35 -17.60 -12.66 -3.83
CA ASP A 35 -18.01 -12.47 -5.22
C ASP A 35 -18.19 -10.96 -5.48
N LEU A 36 -17.37 -10.45 -6.38
CA LEU A 36 -17.31 -9.02 -6.69
C LEU A 36 -18.46 -8.54 -7.58
N GLY A 37 -19.31 -9.47 -8.07
CA GLY A 37 -20.55 -9.11 -8.80
C GLY A 37 -20.32 -8.25 -10.04
N GLY A 38 -19.16 -8.36 -10.69
CA GLY A 38 -18.81 -7.57 -11.87
C GLY A 38 -18.25 -6.18 -11.57
N LYS A 39 -17.98 -5.83 -10.32
CA LYS A 39 -17.28 -4.58 -9.94
C LYS A 39 -15.88 -4.55 -10.53
N ARG A 40 -15.39 -3.36 -10.89
CA ARG A 40 -14.07 -3.20 -11.50
C ARG A 40 -12.96 -3.37 -10.47
N VAL A 41 -12.13 -4.40 -10.64
CA VAL A 41 -10.89 -4.59 -9.87
C VAL A 41 -9.84 -3.67 -10.44
N ILE A 42 -9.33 -2.75 -9.65
CA ILE A 42 -8.31 -1.77 -10.08
C ILE A 42 -6.89 -2.18 -9.70
N LEU A 43 -6.75 -2.91 -8.59
CA LEU A 43 -5.47 -3.46 -8.14
C LEU A 43 -5.70 -4.88 -7.59
N LYS A 44 -4.77 -5.80 -7.90
CA LYS A 44 -4.79 -7.18 -7.40
C LYS A 44 -3.39 -7.65 -7.08
N ALA A 45 -3.24 -8.34 -5.95
CA ALA A 45 -2.01 -8.99 -5.50
C ALA A 45 -2.25 -10.47 -5.16
N ASP A 46 -1.19 -11.26 -5.22
CA ASP A 46 -1.21 -12.70 -4.94
C ASP A 46 -0.25 -13.13 -3.82
N ARG A 47 0.36 -12.18 -3.11
CA ARG A 47 1.31 -12.48 -2.02
C ARG A 47 1.55 -11.28 -1.10
N MET A 48 2.06 -11.57 0.11
CA MET A 48 2.49 -10.56 1.10
C MET A 48 1.37 -9.59 1.52
N VAL A 49 0.14 -10.06 1.51
CA VAL A 49 -1.05 -9.26 1.81
C VAL A 49 -1.36 -9.37 3.31
N THR A 50 -1.63 -8.23 3.95
CA THR A 50 -2.14 -8.25 5.32
C THR A 50 -3.64 -8.57 5.32
N PRO A 51 -4.17 -9.39 6.24
CA PRO A 51 -5.59 -9.70 6.25
C PRO A 51 -6.43 -8.48 6.67
N GLY A 52 -7.57 -8.30 6.02
CA GLY A 52 -8.53 -7.29 6.41
C GLY A 52 -9.47 -6.85 5.29
N VAL A 53 -10.53 -6.15 5.67
CA VAL A 53 -11.55 -5.64 4.76
C VAL A 53 -11.80 -4.16 5.05
N LEU A 54 -11.84 -3.36 4.00
CA LEU A 54 -12.20 -1.94 4.06
C LEU A 54 -13.34 -1.67 3.09
N HIS A 55 -14.33 -0.90 3.55
CA HIS A 55 -15.48 -0.52 2.75
C HIS A 55 -15.62 1.00 2.69
N ASN A 56 -16.18 1.46 1.57
CA ASN A 56 -16.59 2.85 1.40
C ASN A 56 -15.47 3.88 1.66
N ILE A 57 -14.27 3.58 1.20
CA ILE A 57 -13.15 4.51 1.29
C ILE A 57 -13.33 5.60 0.22
N PRO A 58 -13.43 6.89 0.61
CA PRO A 58 -13.83 7.94 -0.31
C PRO A 58 -12.71 8.45 -1.22
N CYS A 59 -11.48 8.04 -0.96
CA CYS A 59 -10.32 8.61 -1.62
C CYS A 59 -9.22 7.57 -1.86
N LEU A 60 -8.64 7.61 -3.06
CA LEU A 60 -7.42 6.90 -3.43
C LEU A 60 -6.38 7.93 -3.90
N VAL A 61 -5.24 7.96 -3.25
CA VAL A 61 -4.10 8.83 -3.57
C VAL A 61 -3.06 7.99 -4.31
N TYR A 62 -2.80 8.32 -5.55
CA TYR A 62 -1.89 7.59 -6.44
C TYR A 62 -0.70 8.46 -6.81
N ILE A 63 0.49 7.90 -6.69
CA ILE A 63 1.70 8.50 -7.25
C ILE A 63 1.95 7.93 -8.63
N ASP A 64 1.77 8.76 -9.64
CA ASP A 64 2.13 8.42 -11.02
C ASP A 64 3.63 8.20 -11.13
N HIS A 65 4.03 6.96 -11.39
CA HIS A 65 5.43 6.56 -11.40
C HIS A 65 6.24 7.25 -12.50
N LEU A 66 5.63 7.53 -13.66
CA LEU A 66 6.32 8.21 -14.76
C LEU A 66 6.63 9.65 -14.38
N GLN A 67 5.65 10.36 -13.79
CA GLN A 67 5.83 11.73 -13.31
C GLN A 67 6.78 11.79 -12.11
N TYR A 68 6.71 10.81 -11.21
CA TYR A 68 7.58 10.72 -10.04
C TYR A 68 9.06 10.63 -10.43
N TYR A 69 9.38 9.72 -11.35
CA TYR A 69 10.76 9.51 -11.78
C TYR A 69 11.25 10.51 -12.84
N SER A 70 10.36 11.19 -13.53
CA SER A 70 10.73 12.25 -14.48
C SER A 70 11.04 13.58 -13.80
N ASN A 71 10.55 13.78 -12.58
CA ASN A 71 10.74 15.00 -11.82
C ASN A 71 11.39 14.68 -10.47
N PRO A 72 12.72 14.90 -10.31
CA PRO A 72 13.48 14.42 -9.15
C PRO A 72 13.23 15.19 -7.84
N ASP A 73 12.14 15.95 -7.74
CA ASP A 73 11.77 16.65 -6.50
C ASP A 73 11.02 15.74 -5.51
N PHE A 74 11.60 14.57 -5.27
CA PHE A 74 11.02 13.48 -4.49
C PHE A 74 10.53 13.87 -3.11
N PHE A 75 11.25 14.78 -2.44
CA PHE A 75 10.87 15.25 -1.10
C PHE A 75 9.65 16.16 -1.14
N LYS A 76 9.38 16.89 -2.23
CA LYS A 76 8.14 17.65 -2.38
C LYS A 76 6.95 16.70 -2.58
N VAL A 77 7.13 15.60 -3.33
CA VAL A 77 6.09 14.58 -3.42
C VAL A 77 5.75 14.06 -2.03
N ALA A 78 6.75 13.68 -1.24
CA ALA A 78 6.52 13.19 0.12
C ALA A 78 5.80 14.22 1.01
N ARG A 79 6.21 15.50 0.94
CA ARG A 79 5.52 16.58 1.70
C ARG A 79 4.09 16.79 1.21
N GLY A 80 3.85 16.69 -0.10
CA GLY A 80 2.50 16.75 -0.69
C GLY A 80 1.58 15.64 -0.15
N ILE A 81 2.09 14.44 0.10
CA ILE A 81 1.31 13.38 0.77
C ILE A 81 0.97 13.79 2.21
N GLY A 82 1.91 14.37 2.95
CA GLY A 82 1.64 14.90 4.29
C GLY A 82 0.54 15.98 4.29
N GLU A 83 0.55 16.90 3.32
CA GLU A 83 -0.49 17.91 3.15
C GLU A 83 -1.86 17.30 2.88
N ILE A 84 -1.93 16.28 2.02
CA ILE A 84 -3.16 15.53 1.75
C ILE A 84 -3.63 14.82 3.03
N ASN A 85 -2.73 14.18 3.75
CA ASN A 85 -3.06 13.52 5.01
C ASN A 85 -3.71 14.48 6.02
N GLU A 86 -3.18 15.70 6.14
CA GLU A 86 -3.79 16.74 7.00
C GLU A 86 -5.17 17.19 6.48
N GLN A 87 -5.33 17.34 5.16
CA GLN A 87 -6.62 17.69 4.55
C GLN A 87 -7.67 16.59 4.75
N MET A 88 -7.23 15.32 4.78
CA MET A 88 -8.10 14.15 4.99
C MET A 88 -8.41 13.87 6.46
N LYS A 89 -8.15 14.82 7.37
CA LYS A 89 -8.42 14.65 8.79
C LYS A 89 -9.88 14.27 9.05
N GLY A 90 -10.08 13.09 9.65
CA GLY A 90 -11.41 12.51 9.90
C GLY A 90 -11.96 11.67 8.75
N GLN A 91 -11.23 11.54 7.65
CA GLN A 91 -11.54 10.65 6.54
C GLN A 91 -10.37 9.71 6.28
N LYS A 92 -10.66 8.55 5.70
CA LYS A 92 -9.62 7.56 5.34
C LYS A 92 -9.32 7.61 3.85
N PHE A 93 -8.10 7.22 3.48
CA PHE A 93 -7.71 7.07 2.09
C PHE A 93 -6.81 5.85 1.87
N ILE A 94 -6.82 5.36 0.63
CA ILE A 94 -5.89 4.34 0.14
C ILE A 94 -4.70 5.07 -0.49
N PHE A 95 -3.48 4.67 -0.16
CA PHE A 95 -2.27 5.23 -0.73
C PHE A 95 -1.59 4.23 -1.66
N VAL A 96 -1.39 4.60 -2.92
CA VAL A 96 -0.74 3.79 -3.96
C VAL A 96 0.56 4.45 -4.37
N SER A 97 1.68 3.78 -4.15
CA SER A 97 3.03 4.32 -4.30
C SER A 97 3.91 3.46 -5.22
N PRO A 98 4.70 4.04 -6.11
CA PRO A 98 5.74 3.30 -6.80
C PRO A 98 6.88 2.96 -5.83
N GLY A 99 7.18 1.66 -5.71
CA GLY A 99 8.23 1.16 -4.82
C GLY A 99 7.93 1.37 -3.33
N ARG A 100 8.95 1.27 -2.52
CA ARG A 100 8.89 1.25 -1.05
C ARG A 100 8.45 2.59 -0.45
N VAL A 101 7.40 2.56 0.35
CA VAL A 101 6.97 3.72 1.16
C VAL A 101 7.91 3.89 2.36
N GLY A 102 8.27 5.13 2.67
CA GLY A 102 9.19 5.44 3.75
C GLY A 102 10.66 5.13 3.44
N SER A 103 11.01 4.94 2.17
CA SER A 103 12.39 4.71 1.74
C SER A 103 13.28 5.92 2.05
N SER A 104 14.47 5.67 2.58
CA SER A 104 15.51 6.70 2.71
C SER A 104 16.16 7.03 1.36
N ASN A 105 16.07 6.13 0.39
CA ASN A 105 16.50 6.34 -0.99
C ASN A 105 15.27 6.62 -1.87
N PRO A 106 15.07 7.84 -2.35
CA PRO A 106 13.88 8.21 -3.13
C PRO A 106 13.84 7.56 -4.52
N GLU A 107 14.91 6.99 -5.01
CA GLU A 107 14.91 6.19 -6.25
C GLU A 107 14.30 4.80 -6.07
N LEU A 108 14.22 4.32 -4.84
CA LEU A 108 13.63 3.02 -4.50
C LEU A 108 12.17 3.12 -4.04
N GLY A 109 11.68 4.33 -3.83
CA GLY A 109 10.30 4.57 -3.41
C GLY A 109 10.10 5.95 -2.81
N VAL A 110 8.92 6.23 -2.27
CA VAL A 110 8.53 7.56 -1.81
C VAL A 110 8.96 7.80 -0.36
N PRO A 111 9.78 8.86 -0.05
CA PRO A 111 10.34 9.10 1.27
C PRO A 111 9.34 9.77 2.23
N VAL A 112 8.13 9.24 2.32
CA VAL A 112 7.09 9.67 3.25
C VAL A 112 7.43 9.21 4.65
N LYS A 113 7.21 10.07 5.64
CA LYS A 113 7.36 9.70 7.05
C LYS A 113 6.06 9.06 7.55
N TYR A 114 6.18 8.17 8.51
CA TYR A 114 5.03 7.47 9.09
C TYR A 114 3.93 8.42 9.61
N ASN A 115 4.32 9.50 10.28
CA ASN A 115 3.38 10.51 10.78
C ASN A 115 2.68 11.33 9.67
N GLU A 116 3.08 11.18 8.41
CA GLU A 116 2.43 11.80 7.25
C GLU A 116 1.37 10.88 6.61
N LEU A 117 1.08 9.73 7.25
CA LEU A 117 0.13 8.72 6.78
C LEU A 117 -0.93 8.34 7.82
N THR A 118 -1.13 9.15 8.83
CA THR A 118 -2.02 8.84 9.99
C THR A 118 -3.49 8.62 9.62
N ASN A 119 -3.95 9.15 8.50
CA ASN A 119 -5.28 8.94 7.95
C ASN A 119 -5.33 7.89 6.83
N CYS A 120 -4.17 7.35 6.43
CA CYS A 120 -4.09 6.24 5.49
C CYS A 120 -4.62 4.96 6.15
N CYS A 121 -5.46 4.20 5.45
CA CYS A 121 -5.98 2.92 5.94
C CYS A 121 -5.49 1.72 5.15
N CYS A 122 -4.93 1.95 3.97
CA CYS A 122 -4.35 0.92 3.14
C CYS A 122 -3.18 1.49 2.32
N ILE A 123 -2.06 0.79 2.32
CA ILE A 123 -0.90 1.11 1.48
C ILE A 123 -0.76 0.04 0.42
N VAL A 124 -0.65 0.47 -0.83
CA VAL A 124 -0.31 -0.38 -1.97
C VAL A 124 1.04 0.07 -2.52
N GLU A 125 2.00 -0.83 -2.50
CA GLU A 125 3.31 -0.61 -3.11
C GLU A 125 3.37 -1.29 -4.48
N LEU A 126 3.66 -0.51 -5.52
CA LEU A 126 3.78 -1.01 -6.88
C LEU A 126 5.22 -1.43 -7.16
N GLY A 127 5.43 -2.71 -7.34
CA GLY A 127 6.67 -3.30 -7.82
C GLY A 127 6.76 -3.15 -9.35
N ILE A 128 7.13 -1.96 -9.81
CA ILE A 128 7.30 -1.66 -11.23
C ILE A 128 8.78 -1.77 -11.57
N PRO A 129 9.19 -2.71 -12.47
CA PRO A 129 10.59 -2.86 -12.85
C PRO A 129 11.15 -1.58 -13.46
N ARG A 130 12.31 -1.13 -12.96
CA ARG A 130 13.00 0.04 -13.49
C ARG A 130 14.46 -0.28 -13.74
N LEU A 131 14.98 0.07 -14.92
CA LEU A 131 16.39 -0.19 -15.32
C LEU A 131 16.80 -1.66 -15.14
N GLY A 132 15.87 -2.60 -15.26
CA GLY A 132 16.13 -4.03 -15.10
C GLY A 132 16.14 -4.52 -13.64
N PHE A 133 15.79 -3.67 -12.67
CA PHE A 133 15.69 -4.02 -11.27
C PHE A 133 14.25 -3.90 -10.78
N MET A 134 13.81 -4.87 -9.97
CA MET A 134 12.58 -4.78 -9.20
C MET A 134 12.86 -3.96 -7.93
N PRO A 135 12.05 -2.92 -7.63
CA PRO A 135 12.24 -2.16 -6.40
C PRO A 135 12.03 -3.04 -5.17
N GLU A 136 12.75 -2.75 -4.10
CA GLU A 136 12.45 -3.31 -2.79
C GLU A 136 11.11 -2.76 -2.29
N LEU A 137 10.37 -3.59 -1.56
CA LEU A 137 9.09 -3.23 -0.94
C LEU A 137 9.21 -3.28 0.59
N SER A 138 8.23 -2.72 1.29
CA SER A 138 8.29 -2.56 2.76
C SER A 138 8.05 -3.85 3.54
N TYR A 139 7.58 -4.92 2.91
CA TYR A 139 7.27 -6.18 3.60
C TYR A 139 8.46 -6.68 4.41
N GLY A 140 8.23 -6.97 5.71
CA GLY A 140 9.27 -7.43 6.64
C GLY A 140 10.18 -6.33 7.21
N THR A 141 9.93 -5.05 6.93
CA THR A 141 10.67 -3.92 7.50
C THR A 141 10.02 -3.39 8.78
N HIS A 142 10.74 -2.53 9.52
CA HIS A 142 10.17 -1.83 10.67
C HIS A 142 8.95 -0.99 10.30
N PHE A 143 8.98 -0.31 9.16
CA PHE A 143 7.84 0.44 8.67
C PHE A 143 6.60 -0.45 8.48
N PHE A 144 6.78 -1.64 7.92
CA PHE A 144 5.69 -2.62 7.79
C PHE A 144 5.15 -3.06 9.15
N SER A 145 6.02 -3.25 10.15
CA SER A 145 5.58 -3.60 11.51
C SER A 145 4.75 -2.49 12.16
N ASP A 146 5.10 -1.23 11.93
CA ASP A 146 4.33 -0.08 12.41
C ASP A 146 2.94 -0.01 11.76
N LEU A 147 2.83 -0.31 10.46
CA LEU A 147 1.54 -0.41 9.77
C LEU A 147 0.62 -1.46 10.41
N ALA A 148 1.18 -2.62 10.74
CA ALA A 148 0.44 -3.70 11.38
C ALA A 148 -0.09 -3.31 12.77
N VAL A 149 0.68 -2.55 13.54
CA VAL A 149 0.25 -2.04 14.87
C VAL A 149 -0.94 -1.08 14.73
N ASP A 150 -0.93 -0.21 13.73
CA ASP A 150 -2.00 0.77 13.51
C ASP A 150 -3.14 0.24 12.64
N SER A 151 -3.14 -1.07 12.34
CA SER A 151 -4.16 -1.73 11.52
C SER A 151 -4.31 -1.13 10.12
N VAL A 152 -3.22 -0.62 9.57
CA VAL A 152 -3.15 -0.17 8.18
C VAL A 152 -2.93 -1.38 7.29
N LEU A 153 -3.84 -1.62 6.35
CA LEU A 153 -3.70 -2.72 5.41
C LEU A 153 -2.54 -2.48 4.45
N TYR A 154 -1.89 -3.56 4.03
CA TYR A 154 -0.76 -3.52 3.12
C TYR A 154 -0.90 -4.56 2.01
N MET A 155 -0.60 -4.15 0.79
CA MET A 155 -0.63 -5.01 -0.39
C MET A 155 0.44 -4.60 -1.40
N PRO A 156 1.40 -5.47 -1.76
CA PRO A 156 2.29 -5.23 -2.89
C PRO A 156 1.67 -5.73 -4.19
N VAL A 157 1.79 -4.97 -5.25
CA VAL A 157 1.33 -5.36 -6.61
C VAL A 157 2.51 -5.30 -7.57
N PHE A 158 2.83 -6.41 -8.21
CA PHE A 158 3.98 -6.51 -9.12
C PHE A 158 3.55 -6.44 -10.57
N GLU A 159 4.06 -5.45 -11.29
CA GLU A 159 3.79 -5.29 -12.71
C GLU A 159 4.35 -6.46 -13.53
N GLY A 160 3.54 -7.00 -14.44
CA GLY A 160 3.93 -8.12 -15.30
C GLY A 160 3.84 -9.52 -14.68
N GLU A 161 3.48 -9.64 -13.41
CA GLU A 161 3.23 -10.92 -12.74
C GLU A 161 1.80 -11.43 -13.05
N SER A 162 1.68 -12.73 -13.35
CA SER A 162 0.45 -13.30 -13.93
C SER A 162 -0.80 -13.18 -13.08
N ASN A 163 -0.66 -13.15 -11.75
CA ASN A 163 -1.78 -13.06 -10.81
C ASN A 163 -1.94 -11.68 -10.19
N ASN A 164 -1.13 -10.72 -10.62
CA ASN A 164 -1.20 -9.33 -10.22
C ASN A 164 -1.90 -8.48 -11.28
N LEU A 165 -2.56 -7.43 -10.86
CA LEU A 165 -3.22 -6.48 -11.76
C LEU A 165 -2.96 -5.05 -11.30
N ILE A 166 -2.51 -4.23 -12.23
CA ILE A 166 -2.57 -2.76 -12.16
C ILE A 166 -3.42 -2.34 -13.34
N ASP A 167 -4.67 -1.92 -13.11
CA ASP A 167 -5.57 -1.48 -14.18
C ASP A 167 -5.16 -0.07 -14.65
N GLN A 168 -4.16 -0.02 -15.51
CA GLN A 168 -3.61 1.24 -16.05
C GLN A 168 -4.68 2.07 -16.81
N GLU A 169 -5.63 1.38 -17.45
CA GLU A 169 -6.74 2.03 -18.16
C GLU A 169 -7.62 2.80 -17.15
N TRP A 170 -7.95 2.18 -16.01
CA TRP A 170 -8.70 2.85 -14.95
C TRP A 170 -7.99 4.12 -14.46
N PHE A 171 -6.67 4.06 -14.18
CA PHE A 171 -5.90 5.21 -13.73
C PHE A 171 -5.74 6.33 -14.75
N THR A 172 -5.99 6.07 -16.04
CA THR A 172 -5.87 7.06 -17.10
C THR A 172 -7.22 7.62 -17.56
N GLU A 173 -8.29 6.85 -17.47
CA GLU A 173 -9.62 7.24 -17.96
C GLU A 173 -10.49 7.94 -16.93
N ASN A 174 -10.28 7.64 -15.63
CA ASN A 174 -11.06 8.28 -14.58
C ASN A 174 -10.53 9.68 -14.25
N GLU A 175 -11.45 10.58 -13.90
CA GLU A 175 -11.12 11.93 -13.46
C GLU A 175 -10.35 11.90 -12.14
N TRP A 176 -9.36 12.76 -12.00
CA TRP A 176 -8.62 12.97 -10.75
C TRP A 176 -8.45 14.45 -10.43
N GLU A 177 -8.29 14.75 -9.17
CA GLU A 177 -7.84 16.06 -8.68
C GLU A 177 -6.30 16.07 -8.67
N GLU A 178 -5.70 17.17 -9.15
CA GLU A 178 -4.25 17.36 -9.06
C GLU A 178 -3.86 17.61 -7.59
N GLY A 179 -2.90 16.82 -7.09
CA GLY A 179 -2.34 17.00 -5.75
C GLY A 179 -1.35 18.18 -5.68
N PRO A 180 -0.70 18.39 -4.52
CA PRO A 180 0.31 19.43 -4.33
C PRO A 180 1.56 19.32 -5.22
N HIS A 181 1.69 18.19 -5.93
CA HIS A 181 2.75 17.94 -6.89
C HIS A 181 2.19 17.21 -8.11
N PRO A 182 2.65 17.49 -9.35
CA PRO A 182 2.09 16.86 -10.57
C PRO A 182 2.14 15.33 -10.61
N ALA A 183 3.04 14.71 -9.84
CA ALA A 183 3.06 13.25 -9.71
C ALA A 183 1.94 12.69 -8.83
N ILE A 184 1.20 13.54 -8.11
CA ILE A 184 0.16 13.11 -7.17
C ILE A 184 -1.20 13.27 -7.83
N ARG A 185 -1.93 12.17 -7.98
CA ARG A 185 -3.31 12.13 -8.44
C ARG A 185 -4.23 11.70 -7.31
N ILE A 186 -5.33 12.39 -7.12
CA ILE A 186 -6.33 12.12 -6.08
C ILE A 186 -7.62 11.72 -6.77
N TYR A 187 -8.00 10.44 -6.62
CA TYR A 187 -9.26 9.92 -7.13
C TYR A 187 -10.30 9.95 -6.01
N ARG A 188 -11.41 10.65 -6.25
CA ARG A 188 -12.58 10.63 -5.39
C ARG A 188 -13.54 9.55 -5.88
N GLY A 189 -14.09 8.77 -4.95
CA GLY A 189 -14.94 7.67 -5.35
C GLY A 189 -15.44 6.86 -4.15
N ASN A 190 -15.78 5.62 -4.41
CA ASN A 190 -16.15 4.65 -3.39
C ASN A 190 -15.33 3.39 -3.58
N PHE A 191 -14.27 3.25 -2.80
CA PHE A 191 -13.34 2.13 -2.91
C PHE A 191 -13.56 1.13 -1.80
N SER A 192 -13.31 -0.15 -2.10
CA SER A 192 -13.21 -1.21 -1.09
C SER A 192 -11.93 -2.01 -1.31
N ALA A 193 -11.36 -2.51 -0.22
CA ALA A 193 -10.25 -3.44 -0.24
C ALA A 193 -10.66 -4.73 0.47
N TYR A 194 -10.40 -5.86 -0.17
CA TYR A 194 -10.58 -7.19 0.39
C TYR A 194 -9.24 -7.89 0.34
N MET A 195 -8.73 -8.28 1.50
CA MET A 195 -7.41 -8.85 1.65
C MET A 195 -7.49 -10.10 2.53
N ASP A 196 -7.18 -11.24 1.94
CA ASP A 196 -7.17 -12.54 2.59
C ASP A 196 -5.72 -12.98 2.84
N GLY A 197 -5.33 -12.99 4.10
CA GLY A 197 -3.99 -13.38 4.52
C GLY A 197 -3.74 -14.89 4.42
N GLU A 198 -4.77 -15.74 4.41
CA GLU A 198 -4.63 -17.18 4.27
C GLU A 198 -4.31 -17.56 2.83
N SER A 199 -5.09 -17.08 1.87
CA SER A 199 -4.82 -17.27 0.43
C SER A 199 -3.74 -16.35 -0.11
N ASN A 200 -3.26 -15.36 0.69
CA ASN A 200 -2.35 -14.31 0.27
C ASN A 200 -2.86 -13.50 -0.94
N GLN A 201 -4.16 -13.34 -1.07
CA GLN A 201 -4.76 -12.58 -2.14
C GLN A 201 -5.35 -11.27 -1.64
N GLY A 202 -5.19 -10.22 -2.44
CA GLY A 202 -5.79 -8.92 -2.15
C GLY A 202 -6.31 -8.26 -3.41
N VAL A 203 -7.43 -7.55 -3.26
CA VAL A 203 -8.01 -6.76 -4.34
C VAL A 203 -8.47 -5.40 -3.82
N ILE A 204 -8.28 -4.39 -4.64
CA ILE A 204 -8.95 -3.08 -4.48
C ILE A 204 -9.90 -2.91 -5.64
N ILE A 205 -11.12 -2.55 -5.32
CA ILE A 205 -12.20 -2.35 -6.29
C ILE A 205 -12.71 -0.92 -6.25
N ASP A 206 -13.14 -0.46 -7.40
CA ASP A 206 -14.01 0.70 -7.52
C ASP A 206 -15.46 0.23 -7.50
N ASN A 207 -16.23 0.69 -6.48
CA ASN A 207 -17.65 0.38 -6.38
C ASN A 207 -18.51 1.22 -7.32
N GLY A 208 -17.90 2.16 -8.04
CA GLY A 208 -18.60 3.19 -8.79
C GLY A 208 -19.19 4.26 -7.88
N THR A 209 -19.64 5.35 -8.46
CA THR A 209 -20.50 6.30 -7.76
C THR A 209 -21.83 5.63 -7.50
N SER A 210 -22.21 5.46 -6.22
CA SER A 210 -23.60 5.12 -5.91
C SER A 210 -24.45 6.21 -6.55
N ALA A 211 -25.24 5.86 -7.55
CA ALA A 211 -26.30 6.74 -7.99
C ALA A 211 -27.17 6.93 -6.75
N GLU A 212 -27.07 8.10 -6.13
CA GLU A 212 -28.01 8.49 -5.08
C GLU A 212 -29.40 8.43 -5.69
N GLY A 213 -30.19 7.47 -5.19
CA GLY A 213 -31.63 7.35 -5.46
C GLY A 213 -32.43 8.26 -4.53
#